data_efd7a52b14e36050b54b31e90b3dd4b3
#
_entry.id   efd7a52b14e36050b54b31e90b3dd4b3
#
_cell.length_a   1.000
_cell.length_b   1.000
_cell.length_c   1.000
_cell.angle_alpha   90.00
_cell.angle_beta   90.00
_cell.angle_gamma   90.00
#
_symmetry.space_group_name_H-M   'P 1'
#
loop_
_entity.id
_entity.type
_entity.pdbx_description
1 polymer ?
#
loop_
_entity_poly.entity_id
_entity_poly.type
_entity_poly.pdbx_seq_one_letter_code
_entity_poly.pdbx_strand_id
1 'polypeptide(L)'
;MIKVIPNKKNIGAEIVCDLRKFSKEDLKRLKSALYKYGVIFFKKQNLSSAMYLKFAKNFGKLANYPRLKGLSKKFPQIIVVQRKRTDKGPSFGEQFHTDSIYTKKPPRFTMLLSKIVPKKGTANTEFCSQYLAYKHLPTNIKDKLKTIKGIYSSEG
;
A
#
# COMPACT_ATOMS: atom_id res chain seq x y z
N MET A 1 -3.29 -11.09 21.13
CA MET A 1 -2.27 -11.72 20.21
C MET A 1 -2.85 -11.72 18.80
N ILE A 2 -2.08 -11.25 17.81
CA ILE A 2 -2.52 -11.22 16.41
C ILE A 2 -2.30 -12.59 15.75
N LYS A 3 -3.17 -12.94 14.77
CA LYS A 3 -3.01 -14.11 13.92
C LYS A 3 -2.62 -13.66 12.52
N VAL A 4 -1.55 -14.25 11.96
CA VAL A 4 -1.07 -14.00 10.59
C VAL A 4 -1.45 -15.19 9.72
N ILE A 5 -2.19 -14.94 8.64
CA ILE A 5 -2.66 -15.95 7.69
C ILE A 5 -2.10 -15.62 6.31
N PRO A 6 -1.04 -16.29 5.85
CA PRO A 6 -0.45 -16.05 4.54
C PRO A 6 -1.41 -16.42 3.40
N ASN A 7 -1.36 -15.68 2.30
CA ASN A 7 -2.01 -16.08 1.07
C ASN A 7 -1.31 -17.31 0.45
N LYS A 8 -2.05 -18.10 -0.32
CA LYS A 8 -1.54 -19.35 -0.95
C LYS A 8 -0.27 -19.14 -1.81
N LYS A 9 -0.10 -17.99 -2.42
CA LYS A 9 1.07 -17.66 -3.26
C LYS A 9 2.19 -16.93 -2.52
N ASN A 10 2.15 -16.85 -1.20
CA ASN A 10 3.13 -16.14 -0.35
C ASN A 10 3.30 -14.63 -0.67
N ILE A 11 2.39 -14.03 -1.42
CA ILE A 11 2.29 -12.58 -1.61
C ILE A 11 1.05 -12.13 -0.84
N GLY A 12 1.28 -11.29 0.17
CA GLY A 12 0.23 -10.83 1.07
C GLY A 12 -0.12 -11.80 2.19
N ALA A 13 -0.56 -11.25 3.32
CA ALA A 13 -1.09 -12.00 4.44
C ALA A 13 -2.27 -11.27 5.10
N GLU A 14 -3.31 -12.01 5.46
CA GLU A 14 -4.38 -11.51 6.31
C GLU A 14 -3.91 -11.44 7.75
N ILE A 15 -4.18 -10.31 8.40
CA ILE A 15 -3.92 -10.13 9.83
C ILE A 15 -5.27 -10.05 10.55
N VAL A 16 -5.50 -11.00 11.43
CA VAL A 16 -6.69 -11.01 12.28
C VAL A 16 -6.36 -10.32 13.60
N CYS A 17 -6.83 -9.10 13.75
CA CYS A 17 -6.72 -8.30 14.97
C CYS A 17 -7.70 -7.12 14.94
N ASP A 18 -7.85 -6.44 16.07
CA ASP A 18 -8.49 -5.13 16.16
C ASP A 18 -7.41 -4.04 16.18
N LEU A 19 -7.32 -3.23 15.14
CA LEU A 19 -6.32 -2.15 15.03
C LEU A 19 -6.51 -1.02 16.06
N ARG A 20 -7.60 -1.03 16.82
CA ARG A 20 -7.81 -0.12 17.95
C ARG A 20 -7.10 -0.59 19.22
N LYS A 21 -6.78 -1.90 19.31
CA LYS A 21 -6.23 -2.58 20.48
C LYS A 21 -5.08 -3.50 20.07
N PHE A 22 -3.87 -2.96 19.96
CA PHE A 22 -2.68 -3.75 19.67
C PHE A 22 -1.52 -3.36 20.61
N SER A 23 -0.70 -4.32 20.97
CA SER A 23 0.47 -4.15 21.83
C SER A 23 1.72 -3.78 21.01
N LYS A 24 2.80 -3.40 21.69
CA LYS A 24 4.11 -3.22 21.06
C LYS A 24 4.61 -4.52 20.39
N GLU A 25 4.32 -5.67 20.99
CA GLU A 25 4.70 -6.96 20.45
C GLU A 25 3.89 -7.30 19.21
N ASP A 26 2.57 -7.03 19.21
CA ASP A 26 1.75 -7.16 18.02
C ASP A 26 2.28 -6.29 16.87
N LEU A 27 2.73 -5.06 17.15
CA LEU A 27 3.32 -4.18 16.15
C LEU A 27 4.60 -4.74 15.54
N LYS A 28 5.48 -5.35 16.33
CA LYS A 28 6.68 -6.05 15.82
C LYS A 28 6.28 -7.18 14.87
N ARG A 29 5.30 -7.99 15.25
CA ARG A 29 4.78 -9.08 14.42
C ARG A 29 4.13 -8.59 13.13
N LEU A 30 3.38 -7.46 13.17
CA LEU A 30 2.82 -6.81 11.99
C LEU A 30 3.92 -6.38 11.02
N LYS A 31 4.98 -5.72 11.53
CA LYS A 31 6.12 -5.29 10.71
C LYS A 31 6.85 -6.49 10.09
N SER A 32 7.10 -7.54 10.85
CA SER A 32 7.70 -8.78 10.35
C SER A 32 6.85 -9.41 9.24
N ALA A 33 5.53 -9.48 9.42
CA ALA A 33 4.62 -9.98 8.40
C ALA A 33 4.64 -9.11 7.14
N LEU A 34 4.64 -7.78 7.28
CA LEU A 34 4.71 -6.86 6.14
C LEU A 34 6.01 -7.05 5.33
N TYR A 35 7.16 -7.14 6.00
CA TYR A 35 8.43 -7.39 5.31
C TYR A 35 8.49 -8.78 4.65
N LYS A 36 7.91 -9.80 5.29
CA LYS A 36 7.92 -11.17 4.76
C LYS A 36 7.00 -11.33 3.56
N TYR A 37 5.81 -10.75 3.60
CA TYR A 37 4.75 -10.98 2.61
C TYR A 37 4.52 -9.81 1.64
N GLY A 38 5.20 -8.68 1.84
CA GLY A 38 5.11 -7.48 1.01
C GLY A 38 3.83 -6.67 1.20
N VAL A 39 2.72 -7.34 1.50
CA VAL A 39 1.41 -6.73 1.76
C VAL A 39 0.76 -7.41 2.95
N ILE A 40 0.16 -6.63 3.84
CA ILE A 40 -0.72 -7.15 4.89
C ILE A 40 -2.07 -6.46 4.79
N PHE A 41 -3.15 -7.20 5.03
CA PHE A 41 -4.49 -6.64 4.99
C PHE A 41 -5.33 -7.08 6.19
N PHE A 42 -6.27 -6.24 6.53
CA PHE A 42 -7.11 -6.36 7.71
C PHE A 42 -8.57 -6.26 7.29
N LYS A 43 -9.37 -7.22 7.68
CA LYS A 43 -10.81 -7.17 7.42
C LYS A 43 -11.57 -6.51 8.56
N LYS A 44 -12.76 -5.98 8.26
CA LYS A 44 -13.72 -5.48 9.25
C LYS A 44 -13.14 -4.45 10.24
N GLN A 45 -12.29 -3.53 9.76
CA GLN A 45 -11.74 -2.46 10.56
C GLN A 45 -12.60 -1.20 10.45
N ASN A 46 -13.11 -0.71 11.57
CA ASN A 46 -13.83 0.57 11.63
C ASN A 46 -12.95 1.61 12.31
N LEU A 47 -12.16 2.33 11.51
CA LEU A 47 -11.23 3.36 11.99
C LEU A 47 -11.74 4.75 11.60
N SER A 48 -11.72 5.68 12.57
CA SER A 48 -11.79 7.11 12.27
C SER A 48 -10.51 7.58 11.61
N SER A 49 -10.53 8.75 10.94
CA SER A 49 -9.33 9.35 10.34
C SER A 49 -8.20 9.54 11.36
N ALA A 50 -8.52 9.94 12.58
CA ALA A 50 -7.52 10.09 13.65
C ALA A 50 -6.89 8.74 14.05
N MET A 51 -7.70 7.69 14.20
CA MET A 51 -7.21 6.34 14.53
C MET A 51 -6.37 5.76 13.39
N TYR A 52 -6.79 5.99 12.15
CA TYR A 52 -6.04 5.58 10.96
C TYR A 52 -4.64 6.21 10.93
N LEU A 53 -4.52 7.53 11.13
CA LEU A 53 -3.22 8.20 11.20
C LEU A 53 -2.40 7.77 12.43
N LYS A 54 -3.06 7.56 13.59
CA LYS A 54 -2.38 7.05 14.79
C LYS A 54 -1.76 5.67 14.51
N PHE A 55 -2.48 4.79 13.85
CA PHE A 55 -1.94 3.49 13.44
C PHE A 55 -0.80 3.64 12.43
N ALA A 56 -0.97 4.45 11.38
CA ALA A 56 0.04 4.66 10.35
C ALA A 56 1.37 5.20 10.89
N LYS A 57 1.34 6.08 11.90
CA LYS A 57 2.55 6.62 12.56
C LYS A 57 3.48 5.54 13.14
N ASN A 58 2.97 4.35 13.46
CA ASN A 58 3.81 3.25 13.96
C ASN A 58 4.77 2.70 12.90
N PHE A 59 4.52 2.98 11.62
CA PHE A 59 5.35 2.53 10.50
C PHE A 59 6.37 3.59 10.04
N GLY A 60 6.27 4.81 10.53
CA GLY A 60 7.19 5.90 10.21
C GLY A 60 6.55 7.28 10.19
N LYS A 61 7.33 8.27 9.77
CA LYS A 61 6.85 9.64 9.58
C LYS A 61 5.84 9.66 8.43
N LEU A 62 4.69 10.28 8.67
CA LEU A 62 3.67 10.45 7.63
C LEU A 62 4.14 11.52 6.63
N ALA A 63 3.92 11.25 5.36
CA ALA A 63 4.16 12.19 4.27
C ALA A 63 2.84 12.76 3.73
N ASN A 64 2.90 13.98 3.19
CA ASN A 64 1.82 14.50 2.35
C ASN A 64 2.02 13.98 0.92
N TYR A 65 0.92 13.67 0.25
CA TYR A 65 0.98 13.30 -1.16
C TYR A 65 1.17 14.56 -2.01
N PRO A 66 2.19 14.66 -2.87
CA PRO A 66 2.58 15.92 -3.48
C PRO A 66 1.58 16.47 -4.51
N ARG A 67 0.76 15.61 -5.13
CA ARG A 67 -0.13 15.96 -6.26
C ARG A 67 -1.60 16.15 -5.89
N LEU A 68 -2.01 15.76 -4.68
CA LEU A 68 -3.41 15.82 -4.27
C LEU A 68 -3.57 16.52 -2.93
N LYS A 69 -4.70 17.21 -2.79
CA LYS A 69 -5.06 17.83 -1.50
C LYS A 69 -5.45 16.75 -0.50
N GLY A 70 -5.03 16.92 0.75
CA GLY A 70 -5.46 16.09 1.86
C GLY A 70 -6.96 16.22 2.15
N LEU A 71 -7.50 15.25 2.86
CA LEU A 71 -8.91 15.18 3.27
C LEU A 71 -9.41 16.49 3.92
N SER A 72 -8.55 17.14 4.71
CA SER A 72 -8.84 18.42 5.35
C SER A 72 -7.54 19.03 5.92
N LYS A 73 -7.61 20.31 6.40
CA LYS A 73 -6.51 20.93 7.13
C LYS A 73 -6.06 20.11 8.36
N LYS A 74 -6.98 19.37 9.00
CA LYS A 74 -6.70 18.48 10.15
C LYS A 74 -6.04 17.17 9.74
N PHE A 75 -6.29 16.70 8.51
CA PHE A 75 -5.81 15.42 8.01
C PHE A 75 -5.16 15.57 6.61
N PRO A 76 -4.08 16.36 6.49
CA PRO A 76 -3.45 16.63 5.20
C PRO A 76 -2.74 15.41 4.60
N GLN A 77 -2.44 14.39 5.39
CA GLN A 77 -1.79 13.15 4.94
C GLN A 77 -2.77 12.09 4.40
N ILE A 78 -4.07 12.30 4.58
CA ILE A 78 -5.10 11.38 4.05
C ILE A 78 -5.57 11.89 2.71
N ILE A 79 -5.42 11.11 1.68
CA ILE A 79 -5.95 11.39 0.35
C ILE A 79 -7.23 10.58 0.15
N VAL A 80 -8.26 11.20 -0.41
CA VAL A 80 -9.49 10.52 -0.80
C VAL A 80 -9.38 10.11 -2.27
N VAL A 81 -9.39 8.81 -2.52
CA VAL A 81 -9.53 8.26 -3.86
C VAL A 81 -10.95 7.73 -3.98
N GLN A 82 -11.71 8.29 -4.89
CA GLN A 82 -13.11 7.97 -5.10
C GLN A 82 -13.39 7.81 -6.59
N ARG A 83 -14.24 6.82 -6.94
CA ARG A 83 -14.83 6.68 -8.27
C ARG A 83 -16.35 6.63 -8.13
N LYS A 84 -17.04 7.48 -8.86
CA LYS A 84 -18.49 7.52 -8.97
C LYS A 84 -18.96 6.70 -10.17
N ARG A 85 -20.22 6.29 -10.19
CA ARG A 85 -20.80 5.57 -11.35
C ARG A 85 -20.81 6.38 -12.65
N THR A 86 -20.79 7.70 -12.52
CA THR A 86 -20.79 8.65 -13.65
C THR A 86 -19.41 8.93 -14.20
N ASP A 87 -18.33 8.56 -13.48
CA ASP A 87 -16.97 8.86 -13.91
C ASP A 87 -16.59 8.00 -15.12
N LYS A 88 -16.09 8.66 -16.15
CA LYS A 88 -15.59 8.04 -17.40
C LYS A 88 -14.06 8.00 -17.38
N GLY A 89 -13.46 7.18 -18.24
CA GLY A 89 -12.01 7.04 -18.37
C GLY A 89 -11.38 6.10 -17.33
N PRO A 90 -10.03 6.03 -17.27
CA PRO A 90 -9.30 5.10 -16.42
C PRO A 90 -9.47 5.43 -14.93
N SER A 91 -9.38 4.41 -14.09
CA SER A 91 -9.40 4.57 -12.65
C SER A 91 -8.06 5.06 -12.13
N PHE A 92 -8.07 5.80 -11.01
CA PHE A 92 -6.81 6.17 -10.36
C PHE A 92 -6.04 4.91 -9.93
N GLY A 93 -4.79 4.79 -10.39
CA GLY A 93 -3.94 3.64 -10.05
C GLY A 93 -4.34 2.34 -10.74
N GLU A 94 -4.96 2.37 -11.91
CA GLU A 94 -5.45 1.19 -12.64
C GLU A 94 -4.31 0.28 -13.13
N GLN A 95 -3.15 0.84 -13.46
CA GLN A 95 -2.00 0.06 -13.91
C GLN A 95 -1.09 -0.32 -12.73
N PHE A 96 -0.33 -1.42 -12.87
CA PHE A 96 0.70 -1.77 -11.89
C PHE A 96 1.75 -0.65 -11.79
N HIS A 97 1.96 -0.16 -10.59
CA HIS A 97 2.89 0.93 -10.30
C HIS A 97 3.49 0.79 -8.90
N THR A 98 4.51 1.57 -8.63
CA THR A 98 5.03 1.83 -7.29
C THR A 98 4.71 3.28 -6.94
N ASP A 99 4.12 3.50 -5.77
CA ASP A 99 3.66 4.82 -5.35
C ASP A 99 4.79 5.84 -5.25
N SER A 100 4.57 7.01 -5.84
CA SER A 100 5.42 8.20 -5.73
C SER A 100 6.91 7.95 -6.01
N ILE A 101 7.24 6.98 -6.87
CA ILE A 101 8.63 6.60 -7.21
C ILE A 101 9.41 7.76 -7.84
N TYR A 102 8.72 8.77 -8.41
CA TYR A 102 9.30 9.97 -8.97
C TYR A 102 9.80 10.97 -7.91
N THR A 103 9.52 10.75 -6.64
CA THR A 103 9.99 11.63 -5.57
C THR A 103 11.42 11.27 -5.16
N LYS A 104 12.21 12.26 -4.71
CA LYS A 104 13.59 12.04 -4.23
C LYS A 104 13.66 11.01 -3.08
N LYS A 105 12.62 10.90 -2.27
CA LYS A 105 12.48 9.91 -1.19
C LYS A 105 11.08 9.32 -1.27
N PRO A 106 10.88 8.25 -2.04
CA PRO A 106 9.59 7.56 -2.12
C PRO A 106 9.12 7.06 -0.75
N PRO A 107 7.81 6.99 -0.50
CA PRO A 107 7.29 6.42 0.72
C PRO A 107 7.69 4.94 0.83
N ARG A 108 8.15 4.52 2.00
CA ARG A 108 8.47 3.11 2.24
C ARG A 108 7.23 2.22 2.26
N PHE A 109 6.11 2.77 2.72
CA PHE A 109 4.83 2.06 2.83
C PHE A 109 3.69 2.98 2.39
N THR A 110 2.71 2.40 1.73
CA THR A 110 1.41 3.01 1.45
C THR A 110 0.34 2.25 2.23
N MET A 111 -0.61 2.98 2.79
CA MET A 111 -1.71 2.39 3.54
C MET A 111 -3.04 2.85 2.95
N LEU A 112 -3.93 1.89 2.67
CA LEU A 112 -5.26 2.14 2.14
C LEU A 112 -6.32 1.77 3.17
N LEU A 113 -7.35 2.60 3.32
CA LEU A 113 -8.52 2.32 4.13
C LEU A 113 -9.79 2.44 3.27
N SER A 114 -10.38 1.30 2.94
CA SER A 114 -11.62 1.26 2.18
C SER A 114 -12.79 1.74 3.05
N LYS A 115 -13.53 2.74 2.55
CA LYS A 115 -14.75 3.28 3.18
C LYS A 115 -16.01 2.79 2.50
N ILE A 116 -15.98 2.76 1.18
CA ILE A 116 -17.06 2.24 0.33
C ILE A 116 -16.40 1.27 -0.64
N VAL A 117 -16.94 0.07 -0.70
CA VAL A 117 -16.44 -0.97 -1.59
C VAL A 117 -17.55 -1.39 -2.56
N PRO A 118 -17.23 -1.66 -3.82
CA PRO A 118 -18.21 -2.15 -4.79
C PRO A 118 -18.61 -3.60 -4.48
N LYS A 119 -19.50 -4.16 -5.32
CA LYS A 119 -19.90 -5.56 -5.24
C LYS A 119 -18.67 -6.48 -5.25
N LYS A 120 -18.71 -7.54 -4.45
CA LYS A 120 -17.64 -8.55 -4.39
C LYS A 120 -17.25 -9.04 -5.79
N GLY A 121 -15.95 -9.12 -6.04
CA GLY A 121 -15.39 -9.56 -7.32
C GLY A 121 -15.19 -8.45 -8.36
N THR A 122 -15.55 -7.20 -8.02
CA THR A 122 -15.28 -6.03 -8.85
C THR A 122 -14.27 -5.11 -8.16
N ALA A 123 -13.47 -4.37 -8.94
CA ALA A 123 -12.48 -3.40 -8.46
C ALA A 123 -11.54 -3.95 -7.35
N ASN A 124 -11.01 -5.16 -7.55
CA ASN A 124 -10.01 -5.72 -6.67
C ASN A 124 -8.70 -4.95 -6.78
N THR A 125 -7.97 -4.84 -5.66
CA THR A 125 -6.58 -4.38 -5.69
C THR A 125 -5.67 -5.58 -5.88
N GLU A 126 -4.85 -5.55 -6.93
CA GLU A 126 -3.89 -6.59 -7.24
C GLU A 126 -2.49 -6.16 -6.84
N PHE A 127 -1.68 -7.11 -6.41
CA PHE A 127 -0.30 -6.88 -5.99
C PHE A 127 0.65 -7.85 -6.65
N CYS A 128 1.80 -7.34 -7.09
CA CYS A 128 2.91 -8.16 -7.58
C CYS A 128 4.17 -7.90 -6.74
N SER A 129 5.04 -8.90 -6.67
CA SER A 129 6.31 -8.79 -5.96
C SER A 129 7.44 -8.48 -6.93
N GLN A 130 8.05 -7.30 -6.82
CA GLN A 130 9.23 -6.92 -7.58
C GLN A 130 10.44 -7.83 -7.26
N TYR A 131 10.54 -8.34 -6.03
CA TYR A 131 11.58 -9.32 -5.67
C TYR A 131 11.43 -10.62 -6.47
N LEU A 132 10.20 -11.14 -6.59
CA LEU A 132 9.94 -12.35 -7.37
C LEU A 132 10.09 -12.07 -8.87
N ALA A 133 9.62 -10.93 -9.35
CA ALA A 133 9.80 -10.53 -10.74
C ALA A 133 11.30 -10.52 -11.10
N TYR A 134 12.13 -9.82 -10.32
CA TYR A 134 13.58 -9.80 -10.53
C TYR A 134 14.22 -11.19 -10.40
N LYS A 135 13.80 -12.00 -9.41
CA LYS A 135 14.33 -13.36 -9.23
C LYS A 135 14.14 -14.23 -10.47
N HIS A 136 13.01 -14.11 -11.15
CA HIS A 136 12.65 -14.91 -12.32
C HIS A 136 13.17 -14.35 -13.65
N LEU A 137 13.81 -13.19 -13.66
CA LEU A 137 14.44 -12.68 -14.88
C LEU A 137 15.61 -13.58 -15.32
N PRO A 138 15.80 -13.78 -16.65
CA PRO A 138 16.99 -14.38 -17.19
C PRO A 138 18.26 -13.63 -16.78
N THR A 139 19.39 -14.35 -16.66
CA THR A 139 20.67 -13.77 -16.21
C THR A 139 21.13 -12.62 -17.10
N ASN A 140 21.03 -12.77 -18.42
CA ASN A 140 21.40 -11.72 -19.37
C ASN A 140 20.58 -10.43 -19.19
N ILE A 141 19.31 -10.53 -18.81
CA ILE A 141 18.49 -9.35 -18.50
C ILE A 141 18.92 -8.73 -17.16
N LYS A 142 19.15 -9.54 -16.12
CA LYS A 142 19.68 -9.05 -14.84
C LYS A 142 20.97 -8.27 -15.00
N ASP A 143 21.89 -8.76 -15.83
CA ASP A 143 23.18 -8.11 -16.06
C ASP A 143 23.01 -6.76 -16.77
N LYS A 144 22.15 -6.68 -17.79
CA LYS A 144 21.79 -5.40 -18.42
C LYS A 144 21.19 -4.41 -17.41
N LEU A 145 20.28 -4.86 -16.54
CA LEU A 145 19.64 -3.98 -15.55
C LEU A 145 20.61 -3.38 -14.53
N LYS A 146 21.76 -3.99 -14.27
CA LYS A 146 22.78 -3.44 -13.37
C LYS A 146 23.39 -2.13 -13.90
N THR A 147 23.39 -1.91 -15.19
CA THR A 147 23.98 -0.75 -15.86
C THR A 147 22.97 0.32 -16.27
N ILE A 148 21.69 0.04 -16.14
CA ILE A 148 20.59 0.94 -16.55
C ILE A 148 20.02 1.67 -15.34
N LYS A 149 19.71 2.96 -15.53
CA LYS A 149 19.00 3.79 -14.56
C LYS A 149 17.63 4.14 -15.13
N GLY A 150 16.57 3.90 -14.37
CA GLY A 150 15.23 4.39 -14.68
C GLY A 150 15.09 5.85 -14.32
N ILE A 151 14.47 6.65 -15.19
CA ILE A 151 14.07 8.02 -14.92
C ILE A 151 12.58 8.02 -14.70
N TYR A 152 12.14 8.58 -13.59
CA TYR A 152 10.73 8.68 -13.23
C TYR A 152 10.36 10.14 -13.08
N SER A 153 9.35 10.61 -13.82
CA SER A 153 8.81 11.97 -13.75
C SER A 153 7.34 11.94 -13.29
N SER A 154 6.94 13.02 -12.64
CA SER A 154 5.53 13.30 -12.36
C SER A 154 4.89 14.14 -13.47
N GLU A 155 5.67 14.56 -14.46
CA GLU A 155 5.22 15.27 -15.66
C GLU A 155 4.68 14.25 -16.66
N GLY A 156 3.41 14.36 -16.97
CA GLY A 156 2.69 13.50 -17.91
C GLY A 156 1.31 14.05 -18.15
#